data_7c91d11d3c49af48e53dec5668049b88
#
_entry.id   7c91d11d3c49af48e53dec5668049b88
#
_cell.length_a   1.000
_cell.length_b   1.000
_cell.length_c   1.000
_cell.angle_alpha   90.00
_cell.angle_beta   90.00
_cell.angle_gamma   90.00
#
_symmetry.space_group_name_H-M   'P 1'
#
loop_
_entity.id
_entity.type
_entity.pdbx_description
1 polymer ?
#
loop_
_entity_poly.entity_id
_entity_poly.type
_entity_poly.pdbx_seq_one_letter_code
_entity_poly.pdbx_strand_id
1 'polypeptide(L)'
;MAFLTIDIGNTRVKLAAMASYQVLSRWECPLADLEKILEELILEQGHRFEKIGWISVGKEINITDWMLWEKIPTRPQLVAIDHHTQWPISHQYDTPETLGTDRIVAVIGALQMVEAQPVLVIDAGTAITYDCARADGTYLGGAIGPGMSMRFKALHEFTARLPLIEPSEDVELIGKSTLKSIQSGVIQAMTAEISGMIEAYRGQLGTDMVVFLTGGDGPFFEKRLKNINFATSSIIHTGINHILKLSL
;
A
#
# COMPACT_ATOMS: atom_id res chain seq x y z
N MET A 1 -4.31 5.88 24.07
CA MET A 1 -2.99 6.27 23.55
C MET A 1 -3.04 6.11 22.04
N ALA A 2 -2.41 7.01 21.30
CA ALA A 2 -2.42 6.99 19.84
C ALA A 2 -1.00 6.73 19.31
N PHE A 3 -0.92 5.99 18.20
CA PHE A 3 0.31 5.81 17.44
C PHE A 3 0.22 6.62 16.14
N LEU A 4 1.33 7.11 15.64
CA LEU A 4 1.43 7.66 14.31
C LEU A 4 2.10 6.63 13.40
N THR A 5 1.46 6.35 12.29
CA THR A 5 1.97 5.45 11.26
C THR A 5 2.27 6.25 10.01
N ILE A 6 3.45 6.02 9.41
CA ILE A 6 3.92 6.77 8.23
C ILE A 6 4.31 5.78 7.14
N ASP A 7 3.67 5.91 6.00
CA ASP A 7 3.97 5.18 4.77
C ASP A 7 4.68 6.14 3.79
N ILE A 8 5.99 5.94 3.61
CA ILE A 8 6.82 6.75 2.71
C ILE A 8 6.92 6.00 1.38
N GLY A 9 5.96 6.28 0.49
CA GLY A 9 5.91 5.75 -0.86
C GLY A 9 6.80 6.51 -1.85
N ASN A 10 6.88 6.00 -3.08
CA ASN A 10 7.69 6.62 -4.16
C ASN A 10 7.22 8.04 -4.55
N THR A 11 5.93 8.32 -4.45
CA THR A 11 5.33 9.57 -4.94
C THR A 11 4.86 10.46 -3.80
N ARG A 12 4.33 9.89 -2.73
CA ARG A 12 3.74 10.61 -1.61
C ARG A 12 3.99 9.90 -0.30
N VAL A 13 3.94 10.68 0.78
CA VAL A 13 3.95 10.20 2.15
C VAL A 13 2.54 10.25 2.69
N LYS A 14 2.08 9.15 3.26
CA LYS A 14 0.78 9.05 3.92
C LYS A 14 0.99 8.86 5.41
N LEU A 15 0.26 9.60 6.22
CA LEU A 15 0.32 9.51 7.67
C LEU A 15 -1.08 9.18 8.20
N ALA A 16 -1.12 8.41 9.29
CA ALA A 16 -2.37 8.16 10.01
C ALA A 16 -2.13 8.13 11.53
N ALA A 17 -2.94 8.87 12.26
CA ALA A 17 -3.07 8.69 13.70
C ALA A 17 -3.98 7.48 13.96
N MET A 18 -3.50 6.52 14.73
CA MET A 18 -4.16 5.26 15.00
C MET A 18 -4.44 5.09 16.50
N ALA A 19 -5.66 4.71 16.86
CA ALA A 19 -5.99 4.23 18.20
C ALA A 19 -6.61 2.85 18.09
N SER A 20 -6.05 1.88 18.78
CA SER A 20 -6.36 0.46 18.56
C SER A 20 -6.12 0.09 17.09
N TYR A 21 -7.15 -0.24 16.31
CA TYR A 21 -7.08 -0.47 14.86
C TYR A 21 -7.91 0.55 14.07
N GLN A 22 -8.33 1.63 14.71
CA GLN A 22 -9.12 2.69 14.08
C GLN A 22 -8.23 3.86 13.66
N VAL A 23 -8.44 4.34 12.47
CA VAL A 23 -7.85 5.58 11.97
C VAL A 23 -8.60 6.75 12.57
N LEU A 24 -7.91 7.59 13.34
CA LEU A 24 -8.46 8.82 13.93
C LEU A 24 -8.36 10.00 12.97
N SER A 25 -7.22 10.14 12.31
CA SER A 25 -6.94 11.22 11.36
C SER A 25 -5.94 10.76 10.31
N ARG A 26 -5.94 11.41 9.15
CA ARG A 26 -5.03 11.13 8.05
C ARG A 26 -4.47 12.41 7.47
N TRP A 27 -3.23 12.33 7.01
CA TRP A 27 -2.56 13.40 6.27
C TRP A 27 -1.79 12.80 5.10
N GLU A 28 -1.54 13.61 4.11
CA GLU A 28 -0.76 13.24 2.94
C GLU A 28 0.07 14.44 2.51
N CYS A 29 1.35 14.20 2.20
CA CYS A 29 2.26 15.27 1.78
C CYS A 29 3.32 14.75 0.81
N PRO A 30 3.99 15.64 0.07
CA PRO A 30 5.26 15.34 -0.56
C PRO A 30 6.32 14.98 0.50
N LEU A 31 7.29 14.15 0.13
CA LEU A 31 8.38 13.76 1.05
C LEU A 31 9.14 14.96 1.61
N ALA A 32 9.36 16.00 0.79
CA ALA A 32 10.07 17.20 1.20
C ALA A 32 9.38 17.98 2.36
N ASP A 33 8.07 17.76 2.53
CA ASP A 33 7.28 18.45 3.55
C ASP A 33 7.05 17.59 4.80
N LEU A 34 7.56 16.35 4.85
CA LEU A 34 7.26 15.43 5.95
C LEU A 34 7.69 15.97 7.32
N GLU A 35 8.92 16.50 7.44
CA GLU A 35 9.41 17.04 8.70
C GLU A 35 8.56 18.23 9.18
N LYS A 36 8.20 19.13 8.26
CA LYS A 36 7.33 20.27 8.55
C LYS A 36 5.95 19.83 9.03
N ILE A 37 5.36 18.84 8.36
CA ILE A 37 4.04 18.30 8.76
C ILE A 37 4.12 17.66 10.15
N LEU A 38 5.18 16.90 10.45
CA LEU A 38 5.35 16.33 11.78
C LEU A 38 5.54 17.42 12.85
N GLU A 39 6.30 18.47 12.55
CA GLU A 39 6.47 19.62 13.45
C GLU A 39 5.12 20.29 13.72
N GLU A 40 4.33 20.56 12.69
CA GLU A 40 2.99 21.13 12.80
C GLU A 40 2.07 20.26 13.65
N LEU A 41 1.98 18.96 13.36
CA LEU A 41 1.12 18.03 14.09
C LEU A 41 1.47 17.96 15.58
N ILE A 42 2.75 17.88 15.91
CA ILE A 42 3.19 17.62 17.28
C ILE A 42 3.30 18.92 18.09
N LEU A 43 3.92 19.97 17.53
CA LEU A 43 4.21 21.20 18.26
C LEU A 43 3.06 22.20 18.19
N GLU A 44 2.45 22.40 17.03
CA GLU A 44 1.43 23.41 16.84
C GLU A 44 0.02 22.88 17.17
N GLN A 45 -0.32 21.68 16.72
CA GLN A 45 -1.64 21.08 16.97
C GLN A 45 -1.67 20.27 18.28
N GLY A 46 -0.53 20.06 18.93
CA GLY A 46 -0.44 19.40 20.24
C GLY A 46 -0.77 17.90 20.23
N HIS A 47 -0.68 17.24 19.06
CA HIS A 47 -0.83 15.79 18.99
C HIS A 47 0.24 15.07 19.80
N ARG A 48 -0.17 14.13 20.62
CA ARG A 48 0.74 13.29 21.42
C ARG A 48 0.64 11.85 20.96
N PHE A 49 1.76 11.35 20.46
CA PHE A 49 1.91 9.96 20.06
C PHE A 49 2.85 9.23 21.02
N GLU A 50 2.48 8.03 21.42
CA GLU A 50 3.34 7.16 22.22
C GLU A 50 4.45 6.55 21.37
N LYS A 51 4.07 6.12 20.16
CA LYS A 51 4.98 5.54 19.18
C LYS A 51 4.73 6.14 17.80
N ILE A 52 5.81 6.29 17.04
CA ILE A 52 5.78 6.65 15.62
C ILE A 52 6.51 5.57 14.86
N GLY A 53 5.80 4.86 13.97
CA GLY A 53 6.37 3.85 13.11
C GLY A 53 6.31 4.26 11.65
N TRP A 54 7.36 3.95 10.89
CA TRP A 54 7.39 4.23 9.46
C TRP A 54 7.96 3.08 8.64
N ILE A 55 7.48 2.99 7.42
CA ILE A 55 8.09 2.24 6.33
C ILE A 55 8.56 3.21 5.27
N SER A 56 9.59 2.84 4.50
CA SER A 56 10.06 3.63 3.37
C SER A 56 10.37 2.72 2.18
N VAL A 57 9.78 3.05 1.02
CA VAL A 57 9.99 2.33 -0.23
C VAL A 57 11.01 3.09 -1.08
N GLY A 58 12.12 2.43 -1.41
CA GLY A 58 13.14 2.94 -2.34
C GLY A 58 14.28 3.73 -1.70
N LYS A 59 14.06 4.75 -0.91
CA LYS A 59 15.10 5.49 -0.18
C LYS A 59 15.03 5.19 1.30
N GLU A 60 16.15 4.84 1.89
CA GLU A 60 16.26 4.82 3.35
C GLU A 60 16.10 6.24 3.90
N ILE A 61 15.03 6.44 4.66
CA ILE A 61 14.77 7.69 5.35
C ILE A 61 14.78 7.41 6.83
N ASN A 62 15.77 7.97 7.50
CA ASN A 62 15.88 7.91 8.94
C ASN A 62 15.34 9.20 9.54
N ILE A 63 14.17 9.12 10.17
CA ILE A 63 13.57 10.27 10.86
C ILE A 63 14.06 10.42 12.29
N THR A 64 14.88 9.48 12.80
CA THR A 64 15.31 9.48 14.21
C THR A 64 16.25 10.61 14.55
N ASP A 65 17.00 11.12 13.57
CA ASP A 65 18.04 12.13 13.73
C ASP A 65 17.55 13.56 13.47
N TRP A 66 16.25 13.71 13.24
CA TRP A 66 15.69 15.04 12.97
C TRP A 66 15.69 15.92 14.20
N MET A 67 16.02 17.20 14.04
CA MET A 67 16.07 18.19 15.11
C MET A 67 14.71 18.45 15.78
N LEU A 68 13.62 18.07 15.12
CA LEU A 68 12.28 18.12 15.68
C LEU A 68 12.21 17.45 17.06
N TRP A 69 12.89 16.32 17.24
CA TRP A 69 12.82 15.54 18.48
C TRP A 69 13.46 16.22 19.68
N GLU A 70 14.36 17.17 19.46
CA GLU A 70 14.96 17.99 20.53
C GLU A 70 13.99 19.04 21.07
N LYS A 71 12.98 19.42 20.26
CA LYS A 71 11.97 20.42 20.61
C LYS A 71 10.81 19.84 21.41
N ILE A 72 10.70 18.51 21.52
CA ILE A 72 9.55 17.81 22.13
C ILE A 72 9.89 17.39 23.56
N PRO A 73 9.11 17.84 24.59
CA PRO A 73 9.39 17.51 25.98
C PRO A 73 9.34 16.01 26.30
N THR A 74 8.47 15.29 25.60
CA THR A 74 8.34 13.82 25.74
C THR A 74 8.44 13.21 24.36
N ARG A 75 9.61 12.68 24.04
CA ARG A 75 9.88 12.05 22.74
C ARG A 75 9.10 10.75 22.62
N PRO A 76 8.34 10.54 21.52
CA PRO A 76 7.72 9.25 21.23
C PRO A 76 8.78 8.18 20.96
N GLN A 77 8.44 6.92 21.15
CA GLN A 77 9.28 5.82 20.65
C GLN A 77 9.24 5.83 19.12
N LEU A 78 10.41 5.91 18.49
CA LEU A 78 10.56 5.91 17.03
C LEU A 78 10.93 4.50 16.56
N VAL A 79 10.17 3.94 15.64
CA VAL A 79 10.32 2.55 15.18
C VAL A 79 10.40 2.54 13.64
N ALA A 80 11.61 2.33 13.12
CA ALA A 80 11.80 2.01 11.72
C ALA A 80 11.31 0.57 11.45
N ILE A 81 10.52 0.38 10.42
CA ILE A 81 10.05 -0.93 9.99
C ILE A 81 10.69 -1.19 8.62
N ASP A 82 11.64 -2.09 8.59
CA ASP A 82 12.48 -2.42 7.45
C ASP A 82 12.74 -3.95 7.39
N HIS A 83 13.66 -4.37 6.54
CA HIS A 83 14.02 -5.78 6.37
C HIS A 83 14.68 -6.44 7.61
N HIS A 84 15.13 -5.65 8.59
CA HIS A 84 15.62 -6.15 9.88
C HIS A 84 14.52 -6.36 10.91
N THR A 85 13.31 -5.87 10.61
CA THR A 85 12.17 -6.00 11.51
C THR A 85 11.81 -7.47 11.71
N GLN A 86 11.66 -7.90 12.96
CA GLN A 86 11.12 -9.21 13.27
C GLN A 86 9.61 -9.21 12.95
N TRP A 87 9.25 -9.90 11.88
CA TRP A 87 7.86 -9.94 11.44
C TRP A 87 6.98 -10.74 12.39
N PRO A 88 5.75 -10.28 12.72
CA PRO A 88 4.82 -11.03 13.56
C PRO A 88 4.12 -12.18 12.83
N ILE A 89 4.54 -12.47 11.61
CA ILE A 89 4.02 -13.55 10.77
C ILE A 89 5.19 -14.35 10.18
N SER A 90 4.98 -15.62 9.89
CA SER A 90 5.93 -16.42 9.13
C SER A 90 5.86 -16.09 7.64
N HIS A 91 6.92 -16.39 6.88
CA HIS A 91 6.95 -16.21 5.44
C HIS A 91 7.70 -17.34 4.74
N GLN A 92 7.36 -17.57 3.49
CA GLN A 92 8.00 -18.53 2.59
C GLN A 92 8.70 -17.82 1.41
N TYR A 93 9.08 -16.55 1.59
CA TYR A 93 9.77 -15.78 0.56
C TYR A 93 11.24 -16.18 0.50
N ASP A 94 11.73 -16.56 -0.68
CA ASP A 94 13.09 -17.13 -0.86
C ASP A 94 14.20 -16.13 -0.58
N THR A 95 13.96 -14.82 -0.80
CA THR A 95 14.91 -13.72 -0.61
C THR A 95 14.35 -12.64 0.30
N PRO A 96 14.23 -12.89 1.61
CA PRO A 96 13.56 -11.98 2.55
C PRO A 96 14.15 -10.57 2.56
N GLU A 97 15.46 -10.46 2.31
CA GLU A 97 16.20 -9.19 2.26
C GLU A 97 15.78 -8.29 1.09
N THR A 98 15.14 -8.84 0.07
CA THR A 98 14.63 -8.09 -1.09
C THR A 98 13.13 -7.87 -1.07
N LEU A 99 12.44 -8.42 -0.06
CA LEU A 99 11.00 -8.25 0.07
C LEU A 99 10.66 -6.81 0.41
N GLY A 100 9.84 -6.18 -0.44
CA GLY A 100 9.32 -4.84 -0.15
C GLY A 100 8.56 -4.80 1.18
N THR A 101 8.97 -3.89 2.05
CA THR A 101 8.38 -3.74 3.39
C THR A 101 6.89 -3.40 3.32
N ASP A 102 6.49 -2.60 2.36
CA ASP A 102 5.09 -2.24 2.08
C ASP A 102 4.22 -3.47 1.78
N ARG A 103 4.75 -4.44 1.04
CA ARG A 103 4.03 -5.66 0.65
C ARG A 103 3.70 -6.54 1.85
N ILE A 104 4.70 -6.87 2.68
CA ILE A 104 4.48 -7.71 3.85
C ILE A 104 3.65 -6.98 4.92
N VAL A 105 3.85 -5.68 5.11
CA VAL A 105 3.08 -4.86 6.05
C VAL A 105 1.61 -4.76 5.63
N ALA A 106 1.32 -4.65 4.33
CA ALA A 106 -0.05 -4.67 3.83
C ALA A 106 -0.76 -6.00 4.14
N VAL A 107 -0.06 -7.13 3.97
CA VAL A 107 -0.59 -8.47 4.33
C VAL A 107 -0.79 -8.58 5.84
N ILE A 108 0.15 -8.12 6.67
CA ILE A 108 -0.02 -8.07 8.13
C ILE A 108 -1.29 -7.28 8.47
N GLY A 109 -1.52 -6.14 7.82
CA GLY A 109 -2.71 -5.32 8.00
C GLY A 109 -4.00 -6.06 7.62
N ALA A 110 -3.99 -6.78 6.49
CA ALA A 110 -5.14 -7.57 6.03
C ALA A 110 -5.51 -8.67 7.04
N LEU A 111 -4.51 -9.38 7.55
CA LEU A 111 -4.71 -10.44 8.55
C LEU A 111 -5.33 -9.92 9.86
N GLN A 112 -5.18 -8.63 10.19
CA GLN A 112 -5.84 -8.04 11.36
C GLN A 112 -7.33 -7.73 11.12
N MET A 113 -7.81 -7.86 9.89
CA MET A 113 -9.20 -7.52 9.50
C MET A 113 -10.06 -8.75 9.23
N VAL A 114 -9.47 -9.95 9.32
CA VAL A 114 -10.17 -11.23 9.08
C VAL A 114 -9.84 -12.22 10.20
N GLU A 115 -10.68 -13.24 10.35
CA GLU A 115 -10.46 -14.32 11.32
C GLU A 115 -10.13 -15.62 10.58
N ALA A 116 -8.87 -16.06 10.69
CA ALA A 116 -8.41 -17.35 10.17
C ALA A 116 -8.82 -17.62 8.70
N GLN A 117 -8.73 -16.62 7.85
CA GLN A 117 -9.00 -16.73 6.42
C GLN A 117 -7.73 -16.40 5.61
N PRO A 118 -7.53 -17.07 4.45
CA PRO A 118 -6.50 -16.64 3.52
C PRO A 118 -6.79 -15.24 2.99
N VAL A 119 -5.75 -14.45 2.75
CA VAL A 119 -5.91 -13.09 2.23
C VAL A 119 -5.13 -12.90 0.94
N LEU A 120 -5.68 -12.10 0.04
CA LEU A 120 -5.01 -11.52 -1.11
C LEU A 120 -5.09 -10.00 -0.99
N VAL A 121 -3.95 -9.34 -0.96
CA VAL A 121 -3.86 -7.88 -1.00
C VAL A 121 -3.41 -7.46 -2.38
N ILE A 122 -4.18 -6.61 -3.03
CA ILE A 122 -3.89 -6.01 -4.32
C ILE A 122 -3.63 -4.53 -4.09
N ASP A 123 -2.39 -4.10 -4.27
CA ASP A 123 -2.04 -2.68 -4.24
C ASP A 123 -1.93 -2.16 -5.67
N ALA A 124 -2.93 -1.38 -6.09
CA ALA A 124 -2.98 -0.73 -7.39
C ALA A 124 -2.39 0.69 -7.27
N GLY A 125 -1.07 0.79 -7.41
CA GLY A 125 -0.30 2.02 -7.31
C GLY A 125 0.59 2.27 -8.53
N THR A 126 1.78 2.83 -8.30
CA THR A 126 2.82 3.01 -9.34
C THR A 126 3.14 1.68 -10.03
N ALA A 127 3.36 0.63 -9.25
CA ALA A 127 3.25 -0.76 -9.69
C ALA A 127 1.93 -1.33 -9.19
N ILE A 128 1.45 -2.42 -9.78
CA ILE A 128 0.43 -3.25 -9.16
C ILE A 128 1.11 -4.44 -8.51
N THR A 129 0.77 -4.71 -7.25
CA THR A 129 1.24 -5.90 -6.54
C THR A 129 0.09 -6.79 -6.12
N TYR A 130 0.37 -8.08 -6.00
CA TYR A 130 -0.54 -9.12 -5.53
C TYR A 130 0.19 -9.88 -4.45
N ASP A 131 -0.24 -9.79 -3.21
CA ASP A 131 0.44 -10.37 -2.06
C ASP A 131 -0.51 -11.21 -1.25
N CYS A 132 -0.12 -12.44 -0.90
CA CYS A 132 -1.04 -13.34 -0.25
C CYS A 132 -0.45 -14.03 0.99
N ALA A 133 -1.36 -14.39 1.89
CA ALA A 133 -1.07 -15.25 3.03
C ALA A 133 -2.13 -16.32 3.21
N ARG A 134 -1.73 -17.44 3.81
CA ARG A 134 -2.65 -18.49 4.26
C ARG A 134 -3.43 -18.08 5.50
N ALA A 135 -4.46 -18.84 5.82
CA ALA A 135 -5.27 -18.67 7.03
C ALA A 135 -4.47 -18.74 8.35
N ASP A 136 -3.35 -19.47 8.35
CA ASP A 136 -2.42 -19.55 9.49
C ASP A 136 -1.50 -18.33 9.63
N GLY A 137 -1.66 -17.33 8.74
CA GLY A 137 -0.85 -16.11 8.71
C GLY A 137 0.49 -16.24 7.97
N THR A 138 0.77 -17.38 7.32
CA THR A 138 2.02 -17.54 6.56
C THR A 138 1.97 -16.75 5.25
N TYR A 139 2.82 -15.73 5.13
CA TYR A 139 3.01 -14.98 3.87
C TYR A 139 3.69 -15.86 2.82
N LEU A 140 3.09 -15.97 1.66
CA LEU A 140 3.56 -16.83 0.58
C LEU A 140 4.35 -16.11 -0.51
N GLY A 141 4.26 -14.79 -0.57
CA GLY A 141 4.76 -13.99 -1.67
C GLY A 141 3.62 -13.51 -2.57
N GLY A 142 3.94 -13.28 -3.84
CA GLY A 142 2.96 -12.75 -4.77
C GLY A 142 3.54 -12.35 -6.12
N ALA A 143 2.94 -11.36 -6.77
CA ALA A 143 3.34 -10.87 -8.09
C ALA A 143 3.50 -9.36 -8.10
N ILE A 144 4.32 -8.85 -9.02
CA ILE A 144 4.52 -7.42 -9.28
C ILE A 144 4.35 -7.20 -10.78
N GLY A 145 3.53 -6.22 -11.14
CA GLY A 145 3.31 -5.79 -12.52
C GLY A 145 3.35 -4.27 -12.67
N PRO A 146 3.37 -3.76 -13.89
CA PRO A 146 3.29 -2.32 -14.11
C PRO A 146 1.90 -1.80 -13.76
N GLY A 147 1.83 -0.72 -12.98
CA GLY A 147 0.58 -0.02 -12.66
C GLY A 147 0.02 0.75 -13.86
N MET A 148 -1.17 1.31 -13.71
CA MET A 148 -1.92 1.94 -14.79
C MET A 148 -1.12 3.06 -15.48
N SER A 149 -0.59 4.00 -14.72
CA SER A 149 0.21 5.11 -15.26
C SER A 149 1.49 4.64 -15.95
N MET A 150 2.14 3.56 -15.44
CA MET A 150 3.31 2.99 -16.10
C MET A 150 2.97 2.40 -17.47
N ARG A 151 1.81 1.75 -17.61
CA ARG A 151 1.34 1.17 -18.89
C ARG A 151 1.09 2.24 -19.93
N PHE A 152 0.44 3.35 -19.56
CA PHE A 152 0.25 4.50 -20.46
C PHE A 152 1.58 5.12 -20.89
N LYS A 153 2.49 5.34 -19.94
CA LYS A 153 3.83 5.87 -20.22
C LYS A 153 4.65 4.94 -21.11
N ALA A 154 4.62 3.63 -20.83
CA ALA A 154 5.35 2.65 -21.64
C ALA A 154 4.89 2.65 -23.10
N LEU A 155 3.57 2.74 -23.37
CA LEU A 155 3.07 2.84 -24.74
C LEU A 155 3.56 4.11 -25.44
N HIS A 156 3.62 5.22 -24.73
CA HIS A 156 4.15 6.47 -25.28
C HIS A 156 5.66 6.42 -25.51
N GLU A 157 6.42 6.00 -24.51
CA GLU A 157 7.89 6.08 -24.54
C GLU A 157 8.53 5.03 -25.46
N PHE A 158 7.95 3.83 -25.54
CA PHE A 158 8.52 2.74 -26.33
C PHE A 158 7.89 2.57 -27.72
N THR A 159 7.07 3.53 -28.16
CA THR A 159 6.54 3.53 -29.52
C THR A 159 6.71 4.89 -30.22
N ALA A 160 6.89 4.87 -31.54
CA ALA A 160 7.22 6.09 -32.27
C ALA A 160 6.05 7.08 -32.42
N ARG A 161 4.79 6.66 -32.25
CA ARG A 161 3.61 7.45 -32.65
C ARG A 161 2.46 7.43 -31.65
N LEU A 162 2.52 6.64 -30.58
CA LEU A 162 1.43 6.61 -29.62
C LEU A 162 1.54 7.82 -28.68
N PRO A 163 0.47 8.62 -28.54
CA PRO A 163 0.46 9.75 -27.63
C PRO A 163 0.42 9.30 -26.18
N LEU A 164 0.93 10.12 -25.26
CA LEU A 164 0.66 9.96 -23.83
C LEU A 164 -0.81 10.32 -23.58
N ILE A 165 -1.53 9.43 -22.90
CA ILE A 165 -2.96 9.53 -22.66
C ILE A 165 -3.24 9.43 -21.16
N GLU A 166 -4.21 10.24 -20.72
CA GLU A 166 -4.72 10.16 -19.35
C GLU A 166 -5.81 9.09 -19.22
N PRO A 167 -5.94 8.47 -18.04
CA PRO A 167 -7.03 7.54 -17.74
C PRO A 167 -8.41 8.18 -17.95
N SER A 168 -9.41 7.38 -18.33
CA SER A 168 -10.81 7.77 -18.43
C SER A 168 -11.70 6.84 -17.63
N GLU A 169 -12.75 7.38 -17.02
CA GLU A 169 -13.75 6.57 -16.32
C GLU A 169 -14.64 5.76 -17.28
N ASP A 170 -14.94 6.34 -18.46
CA ASP A 170 -15.76 5.69 -19.48
C ASP A 170 -14.89 5.11 -20.59
N VAL A 171 -14.69 3.80 -20.57
CA VAL A 171 -13.82 3.08 -21.52
C VAL A 171 -14.57 1.92 -22.15
N GLU A 172 -14.81 2.05 -23.46
CA GLU A 172 -15.36 0.98 -24.28
C GLU A 172 -14.34 -0.17 -24.44
N LEU A 173 -14.81 -1.41 -24.48
CA LEU A 173 -13.95 -2.59 -24.72
C LEU A 173 -13.28 -2.51 -26.11
N ILE A 174 -14.01 -2.05 -27.11
CA ILE A 174 -13.52 -1.92 -28.49
C ILE A 174 -13.29 -0.45 -28.79
N GLY A 175 -12.03 0.01 -28.74
CA GLY A 175 -11.67 1.37 -29.10
C GLY A 175 -11.76 1.63 -30.61
N LYS A 176 -12.42 2.73 -30.99
CA LYS A 176 -12.61 3.12 -32.40
C LYS A 176 -11.70 4.29 -32.82
N SER A 177 -10.70 4.61 -32.02
CA SER A 177 -9.65 5.58 -32.32
C SER A 177 -8.38 5.17 -31.58
N THR A 178 -7.21 5.68 -31.95
CA THR A 178 -5.95 5.40 -31.26
C THR A 178 -6.05 5.67 -29.76
N LEU A 179 -6.61 6.81 -29.37
CA LEU A 179 -6.85 7.18 -27.98
C LEU A 179 -7.70 6.12 -27.26
N LYS A 180 -8.89 5.80 -27.80
CA LYS A 180 -9.80 4.83 -27.20
C LYS A 180 -9.22 3.41 -27.18
N SER A 181 -8.43 3.03 -28.19
CA SER A 181 -7.75 1.73 -28.23
C SER A 181 -6.66 1.61 -27.15
N ILE A 182 -5.90 2.67 -26.90
CA ILE A 182 -4.92 2.71 -25.81
C ILE A 182 -5.62 2.65 -24.46
N GLN A 183 -6.68 3.43 -24.25
CA GLN A 183 -7.47 3.39 -23.02
C GLN A 183 -8.06 1.99 -22.78
N SER A 184 -8.64 1.38 -23.78
CA SER A 184 -9.14 0.01 -23.70
C SER A 184 -8.03 -0.99 -23.37
N GLY A 185 -6.92 -0.94 -24.10
CA GLY A 185 -5.79 -1.86 -23.93
C GLY A 185 -5.11 -1.74 -22.56
N VAL A 186 -5.17 -0.59 -21.91
CA VAL A 186 -4.65 -0.42 -20.54
C VAL A 186 -5.73 -0.73 -19.51
N ILE A 187 -6.86 -0.06 -19.55
CA ILE A 187 -7.84 -0.09 -18.44
C ILE A 187 -8.65 -1.38 -18.46
N GLN A 188 -9.21 -1.78 -19.61
CA GLN A 188 -10.01 -3.02 -19.68
C GLN A 188 -9.12 -4.26 -19.51
N ALA A 189 -7.91 -4.26 -20.11
CA ALA A 189 -6.99 -5.36 -19.93
C ALA A 189 -6.53 -5.49 -18.47
N MET A 190 -6.23 -4.38 -17.79
CA MET A 190 -5.83 -4.41 -16.38
C MET A 190 -6.99 -4.87 -15.47
N THR A 191 -8.24 -4.46 -15.78
CA THR A 191 -9.43 -4.94 -15.07
C THR A 191 -9.60 -6.46 -15.22
N ALA A 192 -9.41 -6.97 -16.44
CA ALA A 192 -9.47 -8.41 -16.72
C ALA A 192 -8.31 -9.17 -16.06
N GLU A 193 -7.10 -8.61 -16.06
CA GLU A 193 -5.93 -9.15 -15.39
C GLU A 193 -6.18 -9.28 -13.88
N ILE A 194 -6.65 -8.22 -13.21
CA ILE A 194 -6.94 -8.25 -11.77
C ILE A 194 -7.98 -9.34 -11.47
N SER A 195 -9.07 -9.39 -12.24
CA SER A 195 -10.10 -10.40 -12.06
C SER A 195 -9.56 -11.82 -12.25
N GLY A 196 -8.75 -12.04 -13.28
CA GLY A 196 -8.12 -13.35 -13.56
C GLY A 196 -7.12 -13.76 -12.47
N MET A 197 -6.33 -12.81 -11.97
CA MET A 197 -5.41 -13.06 -10.84
C MET A 197 -6.18 -13.44 -9.57
N ILE A 198 -7.25 -12.76 -9.23
CA ILE A 198 -8.10 -13.12 -8.08
C ILE A 198 -8.57 -14.57 -8.20
N GLU A 199 -9.08 -14.98 -9.36
CA GLU A 199 -9.55 -16.36 -9.56
C GLU A 199 -8.41 -17.38 -9.52
N ALA A 200 -7.23 -17.04 -10.04
CA ALA A 200 -6.05 -17.90 -9.96
C ALA A 200 -5.59 -18.11 -8.50
N TYR A 201 -5.57 -17.05 -7.71
CA TYR A 201 -5.23 -17.15 -6.28
C TYR A 201 -6.30 -17.91 -5.48
N ARG A 202 -7.59 -17.75 -5.79
CA ARG A 202 -8.67 -18.55 -5.21
C ARG A 202 -8.52 -20.04 -5.49
N GLY A 203 -8.07 -20.37 -6.69
CA GLY A 203 -7.78 -21.76 -7.06
C GLY A 203 -6.69 -22.41 -6.20
N GLN A 204 -5.77 -21.62 -5.63
CA GLN A 204 -4.68 -22.11 -4.78
C GLN A 204 -4.96 -22.00 -3.29
N LEU A 205 -5.65 -20.95 -2.86
CA LEU A 205 -5.83 -20.61 -1.44
C LEU A 205 -7.21 -20.98 -0.88
N GLY A 206 -8.16 -21.29 -1.75
CA GLY A 206 -9.53 -21.59 -1.38
C GLY A 206 -10.52 -20.48 -1.71
N THR A 207 -11.80 -20.84 -1.77
CA THR A 207 -12.89 -19.93 -2.14
C THR A 207 -13.26 -18.93 -1.04
N ASP A 208 -12.82 -19.20 0.19
CA ASP A 208 -12.97 -18.34 1.37
C ASP A 208 -11.90 -17.26 1.48
N MET A 209 -10.97 -17.21 0.51
CA MET A 209 -9.96 -16.15 0.44
C MET A 209 -10.58 -14.76 0.38
N VAL A 210 -10.16 -13.89 1.29
CA VAL A 210 -10.60 -12.50 1.36
C VAL A 210 -9.68 -11.62 0.53
N VAL A 211 -10.27 -10.83 -0.37
CA VAL A 211 -9.56 -9.95 -1.30
C VAL A 211 -9.63 -8.51 -0.83
N PHE A 212 -8.48 -7.90 -0.62
CA PHE A 212 -8.31 -6.49 -0.31
C PHE A 212 -7.77 -5.74 -1.52
N LEU A 213 -8.34 -4.58 -1.82
CA LEU A 213 -7.86 -3.64 -2.82
C LEU A 213 -7.40 -2.36 -2.14
N THR A 214 -6.20 -1.91 -2.45
CA THR A 214 -5.60 -0.66 -1.97
C THR A 214 -4.84 0.04 -3.08
N GLY A 215 -4.07 1.08 -2.75
CA GLY A 215 -3.31 1.87 -3.71
C GLY A 215 -4.03 3.10 -4.23
N GLY A 216 -3.28 3.96 -4.92
CA GLY A 216 -3.81 5.21 -5.47
C GLY A 216 -4.88 5.00 -6.55
N ASP A 217 -4.73 3.94 -7.36
CA ASP A 217 -5.67 3.55 -8.40
C ASP A 217 -6.76 2.59 -7.86
N GLY A 218 -6.71 2.19 -6.58
CA GLY A 218 -7.70 1.32 -5.94
C GLY A 218 -9.14 1.78 -6.15
N PRO A 219 -9.52 3.03 -5.84
CA PRO A 219 -10.88 3.52 -6.04
C PRO A 219 -11.36 3.51 -7.50
N PHE A 220 -10.42 3.61 -8.45
CA PHE A 220 -10.73 3.51 -9.88
C PHE A 220 -11.12 2.07 -10.26
N PHE A 221 -10.39 1.07 -9.77
CA PHE A 221 -10.67 -0.33 -10.07
C PHE A 221 -11.79 -0.92 -9.20
N GLU A 222 -12.03 -0.42 -8.00
CA GLU A 222 -13.16 -0.85 -7.15
C GLU A 222 -14.50 -0.81 -7.89
N LYS A 223 -14.74 0.25 -8.66
CA LYS A 223 -15.98 0.43 -9.44
C LYS A 223 -16.14 -0.58 -10.59
N ARG A 224 -15.03 -1.24 -10.99
CA ARG A 224 -14.96 -2.14 -12.16
C ARG A 224 -14.88 -3.61 -11.80
N LEU A 225 -14.49 -3.91 -10.59
CA LEU A 225 -14.28 -5.26 -10.09
C LEU A 225 -15.45 -5.70 -9.21
N LYS A 226 -15.88 -6.96 -9.35
CA LYS A 226 -17.04 -7.50 -8.61
C LYS A 226 -16.63 -8.48 -7.50
N ASN A 227 -15.38 -8.91 -7.48
CA ASN A 227 -14.88 -10.00 -6.64
C ASN A 227 -13.89 -9.53 -5.57
N ILE A 228 -14.02 -8.26 -5.15
CA ILE A 228 -13.29 -7.65 -4.04
C ILE A 228 -14.18 -7.68 -2.79
N ASN A 229 -13.58 -8.00 -1.64
CA ASN A 229 -14.27 -7.98 -0.36
C ASN A 229 -14.16 -6.61 0.32
N PHE A 230 -12.96 -6.01 0.28
CA PHE A 230 -12.69 -4.71 0.91
C PHE A 230 -11.82 -3.83 0.02
N ALA A 231 -12.24 -2.59 -0.19
CA ALA A 231 -11.40 -1.53 -0.74
C ALA A 231 -11.01 -0.57 0.40
N THR A 232 -9.72 -0.48 0.70
CA THR A 232 -9.26 0.31 1.86
C THR A 232 -7.89 0.93 1.63
N SER A 233 -7.76 2.20 1.92
CA SER A 233 -6.50 2.93 1.90
C SER A 233 -5.72 2.85 3.22
N SER A 234 -6.24 2.12 4.23
CA SER A 234 -5.63 2.07 5.57
C SER A 234 -4.89 0.78 5.88
N ILE A 235 -4.84 -0.16 4.96
CA ILE A 235 -4.31 -1.51 5.22
C ILE A 235 -2.85 -1.47 5.68
N ILE A 236 -2.01 -0.66 5.04
CA ILE A 236 -0.60 -0.46 5.43
C ILE A 236 -0.52 0.15 6.84
N HIS A 237 -1.32 1.18 7.11
CA HIS A 237 -1.37 1.79 8.44
C HIS A 237 -1.82 0.80 9.53
N THR A 238 -2.76 -0.08 9.21
CA THR A 238 -3.18 -1.17 10.11
C THR A 238 -2.03 -2.13 10.39
N GLY A 239 -1.24 -2.48 9.39
CA GLY A 239 -0.07 -3.34 9.53
C GLY A 239 1.04 -2.68 10.37
N ILE A 240 1.41 -1.43 10.07
CA ILE A 240 2.36 -0.66 10.87
C ILE A 240 1.89 -0.59 12.33
N ASN A 241 0.63 -0.24 12.56
CA ASN A 241 0.05 -0.13 13.89
C ASN A 241 0.10 -1.47 14.66
N HIS A 242 -0.12 -2.59 13.97
CA HIS A 242 0.01 -3.91 14.59
C HIS A 242 1.44 -4.19 15.04
N ILE A 243 2.43 -3.91 14.19
CA ILE A 243 3.85 -4.06 14.52
C ILE A 243 4.23 -3.17 15.73
N LEU A 244 3.77 -1.92 15.75
CA LEU A 244 4.02 -1.00 16.87
C LEU A 244 3.43 -1.47 18.18
N LYS A 245 2.31 -2.19 18.16
CA LYS A 245 1.71 -2.78 19.38
C LYS A 245 2.55 -3.90 19.95
N LEU A 246 3.26 -4.63 19.12
CA LEU A 246 4.10 -5.76 19.51
C LEU A 246 5.53 -5.35 19.85
N SER A 247 6.00 -4.19 19.37
CA SER A 247 7.32 -3.67 19.73
C SER A 247 7.32 -3.21 21.21
N LEU A 248 8.24 -3.74 21.98
CA LEU A 248 8.46 -3.41 23.39
C LEU A 248 9.15 -2.04 23.56
#